data_3bc571759580931e5ee0670befa9acf9
#
_entry.id   3bc571759580931e5ee0670befa9acf9
#
_cell.length_a   1.000
_cell.length_b   1.000
_cell.length_c   1.000
_cell.angle_alpha   90.00
_cell.angle_beta   90.00
_cell.angle_gamma   90.00
#
_symmetry.space_group_name_H-M   'P 1'
#
loop_
_entity.id
_entity.type
_entity.pdbx_description
1 polymer ?
#
loop_
_entity_poly.entity_id
_entity_poly.type
_entity_poly.pdbx_seq_one_letter_code
_entity_poly.pdbx_strand_id
1 'polypeptide(L)'
;MNQKLRCVLVMTLLALSPLAEAHSPIKDIGEFYNGLLHPLLVPSHLVSILVLGLLAGQQGLPAMRPAMAGFCLALLLGLAAGVGIDESAAQWLLLMAATGLSVMLAFAIRLPLWLVWIPCMLVGFVLGLDSLPESTGWQRVLLTLLGSW
;
A
#
# COMPACT_ATOMS: atom_id res chain seq x y z
N MET A 1 4.71 10.59 23.77
CA MET A 1 5.92 10.15 23.05
C MET A 1 6.66 11.42 22.61
N ASN A 2 7.93 11.55 22.99
CA ASN A 2 8.73 12.74 22.72
C ASN A 2 8.98 12.87 21.19
N GLN A 3 8.97 14.12 20.67
CA GLN A 3 9.14 14.40 19.23
C GLN A 3 10.46 13.81 18.68
N LYS A 4 11.54 13.88 19.47
CA LYS A 4 12.83 13.26 19.12
C LYS A 4 12.73 11.74 18.92
N LEU A 5 11.96 11.05 19.79
CA LEU A 5 11.76 9.61 19.70
C LEU A 5 10.93 9.24 18.45
N ARG A 6 9.94 10.06 18.09
CA ARG A 6 9.17 9.89 16.83
C ARG A 6 10.06 10.02 15.60
N CYS A 7 10.91 11.03 15.55
CA CYS A 7 11.85 11.23 14.44
C CYS A 7 12.84 10.07 14.34
N VAL A 8 13.41 9.62 15.46
CA VAL A 8 14.33 8.47 15.47
C VAL A 8 13.62 7.20 14.97
N LEU A 9 12.40 6.94 15.41
CA LEU A 9 11.64 5.76 15.03
C LEU A 9 11.30 5.75 13.52
N VAL A 10 10.91 6.91 12.98
CA VAL A 10 10.66 7.09 11.54
C VAL A 10 11.95 6.90 10.74
N MET A 11 13.05 7.50 11.18
CA MET A 11 14.36 7.36 10.50
C MET A 11 14.89 5.94 10.55
N THR A 12 14.68 5.21 11.67
CA THR A 12 15.08 3.80 11.79
C THR A 12 14.25 2.90 10.87
N LEU A 13 12.93 3.12 10.79
CA LEU A 13 12.05 2.39 9.88
C LEU A 13 12.43 2.64 8.41
N LEU A 14 12.73 3.89 8.04
CA LEU A 14 13.20 4.24 6.69
C LEU A 14 14.57 3.61 6.36
N ALA A 15 15.48 3.51 7.34
CA ALA A 15 16.80 2.91 7.15
C ALA A 15 16.76 1.38 7.00
N LEU A 16 15.72 0.73 7.52
CA LEU A 16 15.52 -0.72 7.40
C LEU A 16 14.87 -1.15 6.07
N SER A 17 14.27 -0.19 5.33
CA SER A 17 13.57 -0.46 4.07
C SER A 17 14.42 -1.12 2.97
N PRO A 18 15.71 -0.75 2.76
CA PRO A 18 16.50 -1.34 1.68
C PRO A 18 16.94 -2.80 1.92
N LEU A 19 16.75 -3.35 3.12
CA LEU A 19 17.09 -4.74 3.43
C LEU A 19 15.96 -5.73 3.13
N ALA A 20 14.81 -5.24 2.68
CA ALA A 20 13.64 -6.04 2.39
C ALA A 20 13.56 -6.33 0.88
N GLU A 21 14.30 -7.33 0.41
CA GLU A 21 14.09 -7.92 -0.90
C GLU A 21 12.75 -8.67 -0.90
N ALA A 22 11.80 -8.15 -1.67
CA ALA A 22 10.49 -8.77 -1.85
C ALA A 22 10.57 -9.90 -2.88
N HIS A 23 11.21 -11.01 -2.52
CA HIS A 23 11.10 -12.25 -3.29
C HIS A 23 9.81 -12.98 -2.93
N SER A 24 9.23 -13.70 -3.89
CA SER A 24 7.97 -14.46 -3.75
C SER A 24 7.80 -15.05 -2.37
N PRO A 25 6.79 -14.62 -1.61
CA PRO A 25 6.84 -14.71 -0.16
C PRO A 25 6.93 -16.12 0.39
N ILE A 26 6.31 -17.10 -0.21
CA ILE A 26 6.42 -18.49 0.28
C ILE A 26 6.08 -19.44 -0.88
N LYS A 27 7.00 -20.33 -1.24
CA LYS A 27 6.72 -21.40 -2.20
C LYS A 27 5.69 -22.36 -1.61
N ASP A 28 4.75 -22.80 -2.44
CA ASP A 28 3.79 -23.89 -2.15
C ASP A 28 2.58 -23.59 -1.25
N ILE A 29 2.31 -22.34 -0.85
CA ILE A 29 1.10 -22.03 -0.07
C ILE A 29 -0.16 -21.77 -0.90
N GLY A 30 -0.04 -21.77 -2.24
CA GLY A 30 -1.15 -21.51 -3.16
C GLY A 30 -1.39 -20.00 -3.42
N GLU A 31 -1.94 -19.73 -4.59
CA GLU A 31 -2.11 -18.36 -5.11
C GLU A 31 -3.02 -17.47 -4.23
N PHE A 32 -4.05 -18.05 -3.62
CA PHE A 32 -4.96 -17.34 -2.73
C PHE A 32 -4.22 -16.77 -1.50
N TYR A 33 -3.43 -17.63 -0.83
CA TYR A 33 -2.68 -17.19 0.35
C TYR A 33 -1.52 -16.25 -0.01
N ASN A 34 -0.91 -16.43 -1.18
CA ASN A 34 0.08 -15.50 -1.70
C ASN A 34 -0.55 -14.11 -1.90
N GLY A 35 -1.73 -14.01 -2.51
CA GLY A 35 -2.43 -12.74 -2.67
C GLY A 35 -2.83 -12.11 -1.33
N LEU A 36 -3.32 -12.93 -0.38
CA LEU A 36 -3.72 -12.47 0.95
C LEU A 36 -2.54 -11.94 1.78
N LEU A 37 -1.41 -12.65 1.73
CA LEU A 37 -0.22 -12.33 2.52
C LEU A 37 0.70 -11.32 1.83
N HIS A 38 0.63 -11.18 0.52
CA HIS A 38 1.48 -10.28 -0.26
C HIS A 38 1.55 -8.85 0.32
N PRO A 39 0.45 -8.15 0.63
CA PRO A 39 0.50 -6.82 1.20
C PRO A 39 1.13 -6.76 2.60
N LEU A 40 1.17 -7.87 3.33
CA LEU A 40 1.77 -7.96 4.66
C LEU A 40 3.26 -8.33 4.62
N LEU A 41 3.67 -9.09 3.62
CA LEU A 41 5.02 -9.60 3.49
C LEU A 41 5.94 -8.67 2.69
N VAL A 42 5.37 -7.80 1.85
CA VAL A 42 6.10 -6.77 1.14
C VAL A 42 6.15 -5.49 2.00
N PRO A 43 7.32 -5.11 2.54
CA PRO A 43 7.42 -4.00 3.51
C PRO A 43 6.93 -2.65 2.97
N SER A 44 7.16 -2.36 1.68
CA SER A 44 6.68 -1.14 1.03
C SER A 44 5.15 -1.06 1.02
N HIS A 45 4.47 -2.18 0.78
CA HIS A 45 3.00 -2.30 0.82
C HIS A 45 2.49 -2.10 2.25
N LEU A 46 3.05 -2.87 3.20
CA LEU A 46 2.65 -2.80 4.60
C LEU A 46 2.78 -1.37 5.17
N VAL A 47 3.93 -0.73 4.95
CA VAL A 47 4.18 0.64 5.44
C VAL A 47 3.20 1.62 4.78
N SER A 48 2.99 1.52 3.46
CA SER A 48 2.08 2.40 2.73
C SER A 48 0.64 2.28 3.24
N ILE A 49 0.14 1.06 3.44
CA ILE A 49 -1.21 0.81 3.95
C ILE A 49 -1.35 1.31 5.39
N LEU A 50 -0.36 1.05 6.25
CA LEU A 50 -0.39 1.51 7.65
C LEU A 50 -0.41 3.04 7.74
N VAL A 51 0.48 3.72 7.02
CA VAL A 51 0.54 5.18 7.04
C VAL A 51 -0.72 5.80 6.46
N LEU A 52 -1.25 5.23 5.36
CA LEU A 52 -2.49 5.67 4.76
C LEU A 52 -3.68 5.50 5.70
N GLY A 53 -3.78 4.34 6.37
CA GLY A 53 -4.82 4.08 7.35
C GLY A 53 -4.76 5.02 8.54
N LEU A 54 -3.56 5.30 9.07
CA LEU A 54 -3.36 6.26 10.15
C LEU A 54 -3.72 7.70 9.73
N LEU A 55 -3.33 8.11 8.52
CA LEU A 55 -3.69 9.43 8.00
C LEU A 55 -5.20 9.56 7.81
N ALA A 56 -5.85 8.56 7.21
CA ALA A 56 -7.30 8.55 7.02
C ALA A 56 -8.03 8.55 8.37
N GLY A 57 -7.56 7.76 9.34
CA GLY A 57 -8.09 7.74 10.70
C GLY A 57 -7.96 9.07 11.44
N GLN A 58 -6.85 9.79 11.23
CA GLN A 58 -6.63 11.13 11.79
C GLN A 58 -7.65 12.16 11.28
N GLN A 59 -8.15 11.98 10.05
CA GLN A 59 -9.17 12.88 9.46
C GLN A 59 -10.58 12.61 9.98
N GLY A 60 -10.79 11.50 10.68
CA GLY A 60 -12.07 11.09 11.26
C GLY A 60 -12.93 10.23 10.35
N LEU A 61 -13.96 9.62 10.95
CA LEU A 61 -14.85 8.67 10.26
C LEU A 61 -15.53 9.19 8.99
N PRO A 62 -15.97 10.45 8.92
CA PRO A 62 -16.61 10.97 7.70
C PRO A 62 -15.65 10.99 6.50
N ALA A 63 -14.35 11.18 6.73
CA ALA A 63 -13.33 11.16 5.69
C ALA A 63 -12.86 9.73 5.37
N MET A 64 -12.76 8.89 6.39
CA MET A 64 -12.22 7.55 6.28
C MET A 64 -13.06 6.64 5.38
N ARG A 65 -14.39 6.65 5.54
CA ARG A 65 -15.29 5.77 4.76
C ARG A 65 -15.17 5.97 3.24
N PRO A 66 -15.33 7.19 2.70
CA PRO A 66 -15.19 7.40 1.28
C PRO A 66 -13.74 7.21 0.79
N ALA A 67 -12.74 7.51 1.63
CA ALA A 67 -11.34 7.28 1.30
C ALA A 67 -11.03 5.78 1.13
N MET A 68 -11.56 4.93 2.01
CA MET A 68 -11.46 3.48 1.89
C MET A 68 -12.15 2.95 0.62
N ALA A 69 -13.36 3.44 0.32
CA ALA A 69 -14.05 3.07 -0.91
C ALA A 69 -13.25 3.48 -2.15
N GLY A 70 -12.66 4.69 -2.14
CA GLY A 70 -11.78 5.16 -3.21
C GLY A 70 -10.52 4.31 -3.36
N PHE A 71 -9.90 3.90 -2.24
CA PHE A 71 -8.77 2.99 -2.23
C PHE A 71 -9.12 1.65 -2.88
N CYS A 72 -10.21 1.01 -2.44
CA CYS A 72 -10.66 -0.27 -2.99
C CYS A 72 -10.98 -0.16 -4.49
N LEU A 73 -11.67 0.89 -4.90
CA LEU A 73 -11.97 1.13 -6.32
C LEU A 73 -10.69 1.30 -7.15
N ALA A 74 -9.73 2.09 -6.65
CA ALA A 74 -8.47 2.33 -7.34
C ALA A 74 -7.62 1.06 -7.43
N LEU A 75 -7.61 0.23 -6.37
CA LEU A 75 -6.96 -1.06 -6.37
C LEU A 75 -7.55 -1.99 -7.44
N LEU A 76 -8.89 -2.07 -7.53
CA LEU A 76 -9.55 -2.83 -8.59
C LEU A 76 -9.22 -2.30 -9.99
N LEU A 77 -9.17 -0.98 -10.16
CA LEU A 77 -8.80 -0.38 -11.44
C LEU A 77 -7.34 -0.68 -11.81
N GLY A 78 -6.42 -0.68 -10.84
CA GLY A 78 -5.03 -1.09 -11.04
C GLY A 78 -4.92 -2.53 -11.50
N LEU A 79 -5.64 -3.44 -10.83
CA LEU A 79 -5.72 -4.85 -11.22
C LEU A 79 -6.35 -5.02 -12.61
N ALA A 80 -7.44 -4.29 -12.91
CA ALA A 80 -8.14 -4.36 -14.18
C ALA A 80 -7.34 -3.76 -15.35
N ALA A 81 -6.43 -2.85 -15.08
CA ALA A 81 -5.57 -2.24 -16.10
C ALA A 81 -4.70 -3.29 -16.82
N GLY A 82 -4.42 -4.43 -16.18
CA GLY A 82 -3.70 -5.56 -16.80
C GLY A 82 -2.27 -5.22 -17.23
N VAL A 83 -1.77 -4.05 -16.85
CA VAL A 83 -0.43 -3.58 -17.16
C VAL A 83 0.42 -3.77 -15.92
N GLY A 84 1.30 -4.76 -15.95
CA GLY A 84 2.30 -4.89 -14.89
C GLY A 84 3.21 -3.67 -14.88
N ILE A 85 3.49 -3.17 -13.70
CA ILE A 85 4.53 -2.17 -13.48
C ILE A 85 5.80 -2.91 -13.06
N ASP A 86 6.95 -2.36 -13.42
CA ASP A 86 8.21 -2.89 -12.92
C ASP A 86 8.22 -2.84 -11.39
N GLU A 87 8.53 -3.99 -10.76
CA GLU A 87 8.46 -4.16 -9.30
C GLU A 87 9.29 -3.10 -8.57
N SER A 88 10.47 -2.78 -9.08
CA SER A 88 11.31 -1.74 -8.49
C SER A 88 10.66 -0.36 -8.58
N ALA A 89 10.00 -0.04 -9.68
CA ALA A 89 9.29 1.23 -9.86
C ALA A 89 8.08 1.33 -8.92
N ALA A 90 7.30 0.24 -8.76
CA ALA A 90 6.19 0.18 -7.82
C ALA A 90 6.67 0.41 -6.37
N GLN A 91 7.72 -0.29 -5.96
CA GLN A 91 8.31 -0.14 -4.63
C GLN A 91 8.76 1.29 -4.35
N TRP A 92 9.47 1.92 -5.29
CA TRP A 92 9.91 3.31 -5.15
C TRP A 92 8.74 4.28 -5.06
N LEU A 93 7.71 4.12 -5.89
CA LEU A 93 6.51 4.94 -5.85
C LEU A 93 5.79 4.82 -4.49
N LEU A 94 5.64 3.60 -3.98
CA LEU A 94 5.00 3.35 -2.69
C LEU A 94 5.83 3.92 -1.53
N LEU A 95 7.15 3.77 -1.55
CA LEU A 95 8.02 4.33 -0.51
C LEU A 95 8.01 5.87 -0.52
N MET A 96 8.03 6.48 -1.69
CA MET A 96 7.91 7.94 -1.82
C MET A 96 6.54 8.43 -1.31
N ALA A 97 5.46 7.75 -1.69
CA ALA A 97 4.13 8.05 -1.19
C ALA A 97 4.05 7.88 0.33
N ALA A 98 4.53 6.75 0.87
CA ALA A 98 4.55 6.48 2.30
C ALA A 98 5.37 7.54 3.08
N THR A 99 6.51 7.96 2.53
CA THR A 99 7.34 9.00 3.13
C THR A 99 6.59 10.34 3.19
N GLY A 100 5.99 10.77 2.08
CA GLY A 100 5.19 12.00 2.03
C GLY A 100 4.01 11.97 3.00
N LEU A 101 3.27 10.85 3.02
CA LEU A 101 2.15 10.64 3.94
C LEU A 101 2.59 10.60 5.41
N SER A 102 3.75 10.01 5.71
CA SER A 102 4.33 9.99 7.06
C SER A 102 4.68 11.40 7.56
N VAL A 103 5.22 12.24 6.68
CA VAL A 103 5.48 13.65 7.00
C VAL A 103 4.17 14.37 7.32
N MET A 104 3.13 14.20 6.48
CA MET A 104 1.81 14.81 6.73
C MET A 104 1.20 14.33 8.05
N LEU A 105 1.34 13.03 8.34
CA LEU A 105 0.88 12.44 9.60
C LEU A 105 1.63 13.00 10.81
N ALA A 106 2.97 13.15 10.72
CA ALA A 106 3.81 13.65 11.78
C ALA A 106 3.49 15.11 12.16
N PHE A 107 3.14 15.93 11.19
CA PHE A 107 2.73 17.32 11.39
C PHE A 107 1.24 17.46 11.74
N ALA A 108 0.51 16.36 11.85
CA ALA A 108 -0.92 16.34 12.12
C ALA A 108 -1.73 17.24 11.16
N ILE A 109 -1.35 17.26 9.89
CA ILE A 109 -1.98 18.08 8.86
C ILE A 109 -3.42 17.59 8.65
N ARG A 110 -4.37 18.50 8.85
CA ARG A 110 -5.77 18.22 8.52
C ARG A 110 -6.03 18.54 7.07
N LEU A 111 -6.43 17.51 6.32
CA LEU A 111 -6.76 17.64 4.92
C LEU A 111 -8.27 17.85 4.72
N PRO A 112 -8.68 18.67 3.75
CA PRO A 112 -10.08 18.69 3.33
C PRO A 112 -10.45 17.32 2.76
N LEU A 113 -11.70 16.90 2.93
CA LEU A 113 -12.23 15.57 2.57
C LEU A 113 -11.81 15.12 1.17
N TRP A 114 -11.93 16.00 0.18
CA TRP A 114 -11.60 15.69 -1.20
C TRP A 114 -10.11 15.43 -1.43
N LEU A 115 -9.23 16.02 -0.61
CA LEU A 115 -7.79 15.84 -0.75
C LEU A 115 -7.31 14.52 -0.12
N VAL A 116 -8.07 13.94 0.82
CA VAL A 116 -7.76 12.62 1.39
C VAL A 116 -7.90 11.51 0.36
N TRP A 117 -8.74 11.69 -0.65
CA TRP A 117 -8.96 10.70 -1.69
C TRP A 117 -7.74 10.49 -2.59
N ILE A 118 -6.99 11.56 -2.86
CA ILE A 118 -5.86 11.51 -3.80
C ILE A 118 -4.82 10.47 -3.37
N PRO A 119 -4.25 10.51 -2.15
CA PRO A 119 -3.29 9.51 -1.71
C PRO A 119 -3.91 8.10 -1.62
N CYS A 120 -5.19 7.99 -1.21
CA CYS A 120 -5.86 6.70 -1.14
C CYS A 120 -5.99 6.05 -2.52
N MET A 121 -6.42 6.81 -3.52
CA MET A 121 -6.54 6.31 -4.89
C MET A 121 -5.17 6.01 -5.50
N LEU A 122 -4.17 6.87 -5.28
CA LEU A 122 -2.82 6.67 -5.80
C LEU A 122 -2.19 5.39 -5.24
N VAL A 123 -2.18 5.24 -3.91
CA VAL A 123 -1.61 4.04 -3.27
C VAL A 123 -2.40 2.79 -3.66
N GLY A 124 -3.74 2.84 -3.67
CA GLY A 124 -4.57 1.71 -4.09
C GLY A 124 -4.30 1.30 -5.53
N PHE A 125 -4.18 2.25 -6.45
CA PHE A 125 -3.91 1.98 -7.86
C PHE A 125 -2.53 1.34 -8.07
N VAL A 126 -1.48 1.88 -7.45
CA VAL A 126 -0.12 1.32 -7.55
C VAL A 126 -0.06 -0.08 -6.94
N LEU A 127 -0.70 -0.31 -5.79
CA LEU A 127 -0.81 -1.64 -5.20
C LEU A 127 -1.55 -2.61 -6.12
N GLY A 128 -2.61 -2.15 -6.80
CA GLY A 128 -3.33 -2.95 -7.78
C GLY A 128 -2.47 -3.35 -8.98
N LEU A 129 -1.65 -2.44 -9.50
CA LEU A 129 -0.71 -2.74 -10.60
C LEU A 129 0.36 -3.75 -10.19
N ASP A 130 0.88 -3.64 -8.97
CA ASP A 130 1.95 -4.49 -8.45
C ASP A 130 1.46 -5.87 -8.00
N SER A 131 0.15 -6.01 -7.76
CA SER A 131 -0.46 -7.28 -7.34
C SER A 131 -0.73 -8.25 -8.50
N LEU A 132 -0.39 -7.89 -9.74
CA LEU A 132 -0.61 -8.76 -10.90
C LEU A 132 0.42 -9.91 -10.89
N PRO A 133 -0.05 -11.18 -10.90
CA PRO A 133 0.86 -12.31 -10.96
C PRO A 133 1.54 -12.38 -12.33
N GLU A 134 2.82 -12.69 -12.36
CA GLU A 134 3.61 -12.86 -13.59
C GLU A 134 3.09 -14.01 -14.49
N SER A 135 2.19 -14.85 -13.99
CA SER A 135 1.66 -16.01 -14.68
C SER A 135 0.32 -15.75 -15.35
N THR A 136 0.25 -16.04 -16.63
CA THR A 136 -0.85 -15.76 -17.58
C THR A 136 -2.14 -16.58 -17.44
N GLY A 137 -2.39 -17.26 -16.34
CA GLY A 137 -3.59 -18.08 -16.15
C GLY A 137 -4.72 -17.32 -15.45
N TRP A 138 -5.86 -17.08 -16.12
CA TRP A 138 -7.02 -16.40 -15.53
C TRP A 138 -7.48 -16.94 -14.17
N GLN A 139 -7.36 -18.25 -13.96
CA GLN A 139 -7.69 -18.88 -12.67
C GLN A 139 -6.76 -18.42 -11.55
N ARG A 140 -5.45 -18.29 -11.82
CA ARG A 140 -4.48 -17.79 -10.86
C ARG A 140 -4.72 -16.32 -10.54
N VAL A 141 -4.99 -15.53 -11.57
CA VAL A 141 -5.37 -14.12 -11.40
C VAL A 141 -6.58 -13.98 -10.48
N LEU A 142 -7.64 -14.76 -10.71
CA LEU A 142 -8.85 -14.73 -9.87
C LEU A 142 -8.56 -15.15 -8.42
N LEU A 143 -7.76 -16.18 -8.19
CA LEU A 143 -7.41 -16.63 -6.84
C LEU A 143 -6.54 -15.60 -6.11
N THR A 144 -5.59 -14.98 -6.79
CA THR A 144 -4.79 -13.90 -6.24
C THR A 144 -5.66 -12.69 -5.90
N LEU A 145 -6.58 -12.33 -6.78
CA LEU A 145 -7.55 -11.25 -6.55
C LEU A 145 -8.43 -11.52 -5.34
N LEU A 146 -8.96 -12.72 -5.20
CA LEU A 146 -9.78 -13.10 -4.04
C LEU A 146 -8.98 -13.11 -2.74
N GLY A 147 -7.69 -13.46 -2.81
CA GLY A 147 -6.80 -13.44 -1.66
C GLY A 147 -6.37 -12.04 -1.23
N SER A 148 -6.29 -11.08 -2.16
CA SER A 148 -5.90 -9.69 -1.87
C SER A 148 -7.06 -8.83 -1.30
N TRP A 149 -8.28 -9.34 -1.29
CA TRP A 149 -9.50 -8.71 -0.74
C TRP A 149 -9.88 -9.28 0.61
#